data_1a23d9b50a46e13eda022c5285659ea6
#
_entry.id   1a23d9b50a46e13eda022c5285659ea6
#
_cell.length_a   1.000
_cell.length_b   1.000
_cell.length_c   1.000
_cell.angle_alpha   90.00
_cell.angle_beta   90.00
_cell.angle_gamma   90.00
#
_symmetry.space_group_name_H-M   'P 1'
#
loop_
_entity.id
_entity.type
_entity.pdbx_description
1 polymer ?
#
loop_
_entity_poly.entity_id
_entity_poly.type
_entity_poly.pdbx_seq_one_letter_code
_entity_poly.pdbx_strand_id
1 'polypeptide(L)'
;MKWKRAALLLCPLLLLVLVAPAGATSTTPRWEVAKTASLPSGATGLPSGFLPALGCASAGNCSAGGAYDDASNHTQGLILNEVKGVWTTPTRLIAPAGSASDPGLTVNSISCGAVGDCVAVGSYDDNKNYAQSFIASESRGIWQRAREVVLPANAKGAAQLSEVHSVSCWSAGNCSAVGIYLDGTQPVGHSEAMVINEVGGTWSRAQEVLLPAGANVNPYALLNQITCVSGHCVGVGSFIGTDGTTQGLVVNGVDAKWSRAIAVTLPANANAFPVANVSEVACVSGENCTAIGTYTNVDGDNEGFTLTESGGRWQGALAMTMPVGAATNPHTFFYGYGGLACPSVGNCSAGGQYLVGATQYEGFFVDEIDGVWQPATEMKLPSGALMAGKNGGVVAVSCRSAGNCSAGAAYDDAESRYQALVVNEISNAWQVGQKIALPTGATSVGIDGGVYGLVCHPTGPCTATGSYLKTATTYEGFTVSTS
;
A
#
# COMPACT_ATOMS: atom_id res chain seq x y z
N MET A 1 26.89 -84.34 10.88
CA MET A 1 25.49 -84.00 11.10
C MET A 1 25.45 -82.95 12.23
N LYS A 2 25.25 -81.62 11.90
CA LYS A 2 25.04 -80.53 12.85
C LYS A 2 23.87 -79.72 12.34
N TRP A 3 22.78 -79.79 13.02
CA TRP A 3 21.56 -79.00 12.77
C TRP A 3 21.80 -77.60 13.25
N LYS A 4 21.56 -76.60 12.35
CA LYS A 4 21.48 -75.19 12.70
C LYS A 4 20.01 -74.87 12.91
N ARG A 5 19.69 -74.38 14.09
CA ARG A 5 18.35 -73.83 14.44
C ARG A 5 18.25 -72.43 13.84
N ALA A 6 17.22 -72.17 13.06
CA ALA A 6 16.84 -70.82 12.61
C ALA A 6 15.98 -70.16 13.73
N ALA A 7 16.39 -69.02 14.20
CA ALA A 7 15.61 -68.17 15.10
C ALA A 7 14.73 -67.23 14.28
N LEU A 8 13.41 -67.37 14.39
CA LEU A 8 12.44 -66.38 13.87
C LEU A 8 12.48 -65.15 14.77
N LEU A 9 12.91 -64.00 14.25
CA LEU A 9 12.71 -62.69 14.87
C LEU A 9 11.30 -62.19 14.48
N LEU A 10 10.41 -62.14 15.46
CA LEU A 10 9.15 -61.42 15.38
C LEU A 10 9.44 -59.93 15.53
N CYS A 11 9.22 -59.17 14.45
CA CYS A 11 9.25 -57.70 14.47
C CYS A 11 7.85 -57.17 14.92
N PRO A 12 7.70 -56.40 15.98
CA PRO A 12 6.41 -55.81 16.32
C PRO A 12 6.11 -54.71 15.35
N LEU A 13 5.02 -54.79 14.59
CA LEU A 13 4.45 -53.72 13.80
C LEU A 13 3.99 -52.60 14.76
N LEU A 14 4.74 -51.50 14.85
CA LEU A 14 4.30 -50.29 15.49
C LEU A 14 3.28 -49.59 14.55
N LEU A 15 1.99 -49.68 14.87
CA LEU A 15 0.98 -48.83 14.24
C LEU A 15 1.22 -47.38 14.68
N LEU A 16 1.85 -46.58 13.82
CA LEU A 16 1.80 -45.12 13.93
C LEU A 16 0.38 -44.64 13.63
N VAL A 17 -0.39 -44.36 14.64
CA VAL A 17 -1.63 -43.57 14.49
C VAL A 17 -1.20 -42.14 14.17
N LEU A 18 -1.26 -41.78 12.90
CA LEU A 18 -1.19 -40.37 12.48
C LEU A 18 -2.46 -39.67 12.99
N VAL A 19 -2.34 -39.04 14.15
CA VAL A 19 -3.32 -38.04 14.58
C VAL A 19 -3.16 -36.85 13.64
N ALA A 20 -4.06 -36.74 12.66
CA ALA A 20 -4.18 -35.53 11.86
C ALA A 20 -4.41 -34.36 12.84
N PRO A 21 -3.71 -33.22 12.71
CA PRO A 21 -4.03 -32.05 13.52
C PRO A 21 -5.49 -31.70 13.26
N ALA A 22 -6.25 -31.51 14.34
CA ALA A 22 -7.63 -31.03 14.27
C ALA A 22 -7.61 -29.77 13.41
N GLY A 23 -8.23 -29.82 12.24
CA GLY A 23 -8.34 -28.69 11.34
C GLY A 23 -8.95 -27.52 12.13
N ALA A 24 -8.19 -26.47 12.33
CA ALA A 24 -8.73 -25.22 12.81
C ALA A 24 -9.84 -24.84 11.84
N THR A 25 -11.10 -24.87 12.27
CA THR A 25 -12.21 -24.34 11.49
C THR A 25 -11.91 -22.86 11.28
N SER A 26 -11.52 -22.50 10.06
CA SER A 26 -11.30 -21.11 9.67
C SER A 26 -12.65 -20.40 9.79
N THR A 27 -12.89 -19.76 10.91
CA THR A 27 -14.07 -18.90 11.07
C THR A 27 -13.82 -17.63 10.29
N THR A 28 -14.76 -17.25 9.42
CA THR A 28 -14.69 -15.98 8.70
C THR A 28 -14.45 -14.84 9.68
N PRO A 29 -13.40 -14.02 9.50
CA PRO A 29 -13.14 -12.88 10.37
C PRO A 29 -14.38 -11.98 10.45
N ARG A 30 -14.81 -11.66 11.66
CA ARG A 30 -15.95 -10.76 11.86
C ARG A 30 -15.41 -9.36 12.16
N TRP A 31 -15.80 -8.41 11.33
CA TRP A 31 -15.46 -7.02 11.52
C TRP A 31 -16.42 -6.38 12.55
N GLU A 32 -15.84 -5.62 13.48
CA GLU A 32 -16.60 -4.87 14.50
C GLU A 32 -17.31 -3.67 13.85
N VAL A 33 -18.08 -2.93 14.65
CA VAL A 33 -18.62 -1.62 14.26
C VAL A 33 -17.43 -0.64 14.24
N ALA A 34 -17.30 0.13 13.15
CA ALA A 34 -16.26 1.13 13.03
C ALA A 34 -16.38 2.20 14.13
N LYS A 35 -15.26 2.65 14.65
CA LYS A 35 -15.17 3.70 15.67
C LYS A 35 -14.69 4.98 15.01
N THR A 36 -15.31 6.11 15.31
CA THR A 36 -14.87 7.41 14.84
C THR A 36 -13.46 7.70 15.36
N ALA A 37 -12.55 8.04 14.47
CA ALA A 37 -11.31 8.71 14.82
C ALA A 37 -11.64 10.18 15.06
N SER A 38 -11.98 10.53 16.31
CA SER A 38 -12.33 11.91 16.69
C SER A 38 -11.22 12.87 16.30
N LEU A 39 -11.56 14.08 15.86
CA LEU A 39 -10.56 15.07 15.47
C LEU A 39 -9.87 15.69 16.71
N PRO A 40 -8.66 16.26 16.54
CA PRO A 40 -8.00 16.99 17.62
C PRO A 40 -8.84 18.14 18.15
N SER A 41 -8.62 18.53 19.41
CA SER A 41 -9.29 19.70 20.01
C SER A 41 -8.97 20.96 19.20
N GLY A 42 -10.01 21.73 18.86
CA GLY A 42 -9.88 22.94 18.03
C GLY A 42 -10.13 22.67 16.52
N ALA A 43 -10.32 21.45 16.10
CA ALA A 43 -10.90 21.16 14.80
C ALA A 43 -12.37 21.56 14.83
N THR A 44 -12.74 22.58 14.06
CA THR A 44 -14.13 23.04 13.93
C THR A 44 -14.45 23.22 12.46
N GLY A 45 -15.64 22.97 12.06
CA GLY A 45 -16.08 23.20 10.69
C GLY A 45 -16.22 21.94 9.88
N LEU A 46 -15.81 21.94 8.63
CA LEU A 46 -15.96 20.87 7.65
C LEU A 46 -14.60 20.16 7.45
N PRO A 47 -14.13 19.40 8.42
CA PRO A 47 -12.86 18.74 8.24
C PRO A 47 -13.04 17.60 7.25
N SER A 48 -12.21 17.56 6.24
CA SER A 48 -11.97 16.37 5.46
C SER A 48 -11.05 15.46 6.29
N GLY A 49 -11.63 14.72 7.23
CA GLY A 49 -10.88 13.75 8.03
C GLY A 49 -10.55 12.52 7.20
N PHE A 50 -9.35 12.45 6.67
CA PHE A 50 -8.87 11.38 5.80
C PHE A 50 -7.72 10.63 6.47
N LEU A 51 -7.82 9.30 6.57
CA LEU A 51 -6.84 8.40 7.20
C LEU A 51 -6.33 7.33 6.23
N PRO A 52 -5.54 7.69 5.22
CA PRO A 52 -5.04 6.74 4.23
C PRO A 52 -3.87 5.91 4.74
N ALA A 53 -3.05 6.43 5.65
CA ALA A 53 -1.84 5.78 6.11
C ALA A 53 -2.10 4.93 7.35
N LEU A 54 -1.67 3.67 7.33
CA LEU A 54 -1.72 2.74 8.46
C LEU A 54 -0.47 1.87 8.46
N GLY A 55 0.24 1.86 9.58
CA GLY A 55 1.38 0.99 9.83
C GLY A 55 1.24 0.31 11.19
N CYS A 56 1.52 -0.99 11.27
CA CYS A 56 1.44 -1.74 12.52
C CYS A 56 2.75 -2.46 12.80
N ALA A 57 3.27 -2.33 14.01
CA ALA A 57 4.43 -3.09 14.47
C ALA A 57 4.04 -4.50 14.94
N SER A 58 2.83 -4.67 15.42
CA SER A 58 2.21 -5.94 15.81
C SER A 58 0.70 -5.77 15.93
N ALA A 59 -0.04 -6.87 16.02
CA ALA A 59 -1.48 -6.82 16.23
C ALA A 59 -1.84 -5.93 17.43
N GLY A 60 -2.75 -4.97 17.21
CA GLY A 60 -3.19 -4.01 18.23
C GLY A 60 -2.16 -2.95 18.62
N ASN A 61 -1.05 -2.80 17.89
CA ASN A 61 -0.07 -1.74 18.07
C ASN A 61 0.24 -1.12 16.71
N CYS A 62 -0.56 -0.15 16.33
CA CYS A 62 -0.55 0.49 15.03
C CYS A 62 -0.46 2.02 15.17
N SER A 63 -0.10 2.66 14.10
CA SER A 63 -0.22 4.11 13.93
C SER A 63 -0.96 4.40 12.64
N ALA A 64 -1.90 5.34 12.68
CA ALA A 64 -2.63 5.82 11.53
C ALA A 64 -2.41 7.32 11.34
N GLY A 65 -2.45 7.77 10.10
CA GLY A 65 -2.23 9.16 9.77
C GLY A 65 -2.95 9.63 8.52
N GLY A 66 -3.02 10.93 8.38
CA GLY A 66 -3.67 11.60 7.28
C GLY A 66 -3.72 13.10 7.46
N ALA A 67 -4.85 13.70 7.15
CA ALA A 67 -5.06 15.15 7.26
C ALA A 67 -6.42 15.49 7.86
N TYR A 68 -6.57 16.69 8.39
CA TYR A 68 -7.83 17.29 8.81
C TYR A 68 -7.76 18.81 8.67
N ASP A 69 -8.92 19.46 8.51
CA ASP A 69 -8.99 20.92 8.50
C ASP A 69 -9.28 21.47 9.91
N ASP A 70 -8.52 22.48 10.32
CA ASP A 70 -8.70 23.17 11.60
C ASP A 70 -9.79 24.26 11.53
N ALA A 71 -10.01 24.99 12.63
CA ALA A 71 -11.02 26.04 12.74
C ALA A 71 -10.89 27.17 11.71
N SER A 72 -9.72 27.31 11.12
CA SER A 72 -9.41 28.33 10.10
C SER A 72 -9.49 27.77 8.68
N ASN A 73 -9.95 26.52 8.50
CA ASN A 73 -9.90 25.75 7.27
C ASN A 73 -8.46 25.57 6.75
N HIS A 74 -7.51 25.43 7.65
CA HIS A 74 -6.14 25.08 7.30
C HIS A 74 -5.96 23.56 7.40
N THR A 75 -5.38 22.94 6.39
CA THR A 75 -5.10 21.50 6.37
C THR A 75 -3.91 21.15 7.24
N GLN A 76 -4.16 20.38 8.28
CA GLN A 76 -3.21 19.96 9.29
C GLN A 76 -3.00 18.45 9.26
N GLY A 77 -1.79 17.99 9.58
CA GLY A 77 -1.52 16.57 9.73
C GLY A 77 -2.25 15.96 10.94
N LEU A 78 -2.87 14.82 10.71
CA LEU A 78 -3.55 14.01 11.72
C LEU A 78 -2.76 12.74 12.00
N ILE A 79 -2.59 12.41 13.28
CA ILE A 79 -1.94 11.16 13.67
C ILE A 79 -2.57 10.60 14.95
N LEU A 80 -2.68 9.26 15.02
CA LEU A 80 -3.19 8.55 16.20
C LEU A 80 -2.52 7.18 16.30
N ASN A 81 -2.42 6.65 17.53
CA ASN A 81 -1.81 5.36 17.81
C ASN A 81 -2.84 4.37 18.35
N GLU A 82 -2.68 3.11 17.99
CA GLU A 82 -3.31 1.99 18.68
C GLU A 82 -2.29 1.35 19.61
N VAL A 83 -2.66 1.23 20.88
CA VAL A 83 -1.83 0.60 21.90
C VAL A 83 -2.62 -0.53 22.55
N LYS A 84 -2.17 -1.77 22.37
CA LYS A 84 -2.84 -2.98 22.89
C LYS A 84 -4.33 -3.05 22.51
N GLY A 85 -4.65 -2.71 21.26
CA GLY A 85 -6.02 -2.75 20.72
C GLY A 85 -6.89 -1.54 21.07
N VAL A 86 -6.32 -0.50 21.67
CA VAL A 86 -7.05 0.72 22.05
C VAL A 86 -6.46 1.92 21.29
N TRP A 87 -7.28 2.55 20.47
CA TRP A 87 -6.92 3.77 19.77
C TRP A 87 -6.88 4.97 20.71
N THR A 88 -5.80 5.73 20.63
CA THR A 88 -5.63 6.99 21.39
C THR A 88 -6.47 8.11 20.77
N THR A 89 -6.62 9.22 21.50
CA THR A 89 -7.15 10.44 20.93
C THR A 89 -6.21 10.94 19.83
N PRO A 90 -6.71 11.23 18.63
CA PRO A 90 -5.90 11.80 17.55
C PRO A 90 -5.23 13.11 17.97
N THR A 91 -4.04 13.33 17.48
CA THR A 91 -3.26 14.54 17.73
C THR A 91 -2.84 15.19 16.42
N ARG A 92 -2.65 16.50 16.45
CA ARG A 92 -2.05 17.24 15.34
C ARG A 92 -0.58 16.89 15.23
N LEU A 93 -0.16 16.48 14.03
CA LEU A 93 1.26 16.38 13.70
C LEU A 93 1.83 17.80 13.51
N ILE A 94 2.84 18.16 14.29
CA ILE A 94 3.43 19.48 14.23
C ILE A 94 4.25 19.63 12.95
N ALA A 95 3.89 20.56 12.08
CA ALA A 95 4.56 20.82 10.81
C ALA A 95 6.04 21.22 10.99
N PRO A 96 6.89 21.06 9.97
CA PRO A 96 8.27 21.53 9.99
C PRO A 96 8.41 23.02 10.32
N ALA A 97 9.56 23.42 10.82
CA ALA A 97 9.85 24.85 10.98
C ALA A 97 9.91 25.52 9.60
N GLY A 98 9.24 26.67 9.47
CA GLY A 98 9.17 27.38 8.17
C GLY A 98 8.01 26.98 7.29
N SER A 99 7.07 26.16 7.77
CA SER A 99 5.81 25.90 7.06
C SER A 99 4.95 27.15 6.92
N ALA A 100 4.06 27.15 5.93
CA ALA A 100 3.02 28.16 5.77
C ALA A 100 2.06 28.21 6.98
N SER A 101 1.25 29.26 7.10
CA SER A 101 0.18 29.34 8.10
C SER A 101 -0.90 28.27 7.88
N ASP A 102 -1.21 28.02 6.62
CA ASP A 102 -1.90 26.81 6.16
C ASP A 102 -0.84 25.86 5.60
N PRO A 103 -0.39 24.87 6.35
CA PRO A 103 0.72 24.04 5.90
C PRO A 103 0.31 22.99 4.86
N GLY A 104 -0.96 22.79 4.55
CA GLY A 104 -1.38 21.73 3.64
C GLY A 104 -0.85 20.32 4.02
N LEU A 105 -0.55 20.09 5.31
CA LEU A 105 0.22 18.93 5.74
C LEU A 105 -0.60 17.65 5.64
N THR A 106 -0.13 16.70 4.80
CA THR A 106 -0.77 15.42 4.59
C THR A 106 0.20 14.27 4.83
N VAL A 107 -0.22 13.29 5.66
CA VAL A 107 0.53 12.05 5.87
C VAL A 107 0.14 11.05 4.78
N ASN A 108 1.10 10.68 3.93
CA ASN A 108 0.89 9.75 2.80
C ASN A 108 1.14 8.30 3.19
N SER A 109 2.12 8.05 4.05
CA SER A 109 2.53 6.68 4.43
C SER A 109 3.06 6.65 5.86
N ILE A 110 2.80 5.52 6.54
CA ILE A 110 3.34 5.20 7.87
C ILE A 110 3.90 3.80 7.88
N SER A 111 5.07 3.62 8.49
CA SER A 111 5.66 2.32 8.75
C SER A 111 6.22 2.25 10.16
N CYS A 112 6.07 1.11 10.83
CA CYS A 112 6.52 0.90 12.19
C CYS A 112 7.61 -0.17 12.25
N GLY A 113 8.81 0.20 12.68
CA GLY A 113 9.92 -0.72 12.88
C GLY A 113 9.86 -1.49 14.20
N ALA A 114 9.15 -0.95 15.19
CA ALA A 114 8.83 -1.57 16.46
C ALA A 114 7.63 -0.85 17.12
N VAL A 115 7.09 -1.43 18.19
CA VAL A 115 6.01 -0.80 18.99
C VAL A 115 6.49 0.53 19.58
N GLY A 116 5.78 1.61 19.23
CA GLY A 116 6.15 2.97 19.63
C GLY A 116 7.37 3.55 18.91
N ASP A 117 7.74 2.97 17.77
CA ASP A 117 8.81 3.43 16.90
C ASP A 117 8.31 3.33 15.44
N CYS A 118 7.64 4.37 15.01
CA CYS A 118 7.05 4.49 13.68
C CYS A 118 7.59 5.74 12.97
N VAL A 119 7.45 5.75 11.66
CA VAL A 119 7.78 6.89 10.81
C VAL A 119 6.59 7.22 9.94
N ALA A 120 6.25 8.51 9.88
CA ALA A 120 5.27 9.08 8.97
C ALA A 120 5.96 9.99 7.97
N VAL A 121 5.53 9.92 6.71
CA VAL A 121 6.05 10.73 5.61
C VAL A 121 4.92 11.33 4.79
N GLY A 122 5.23 12.39 4.06
CA GLY A 122 4.28 13.05 3.19
C GLY A 122 4.78 14.39 2.68
N SER A 123 3.85 15.33 2.47
CA SER A 123 4.12 16.67 1.98
C SER A 123 3.48 17.74 2.84
N TYR A 124 4.03 18.96 2.75
CA TYR A 124 3.51 20.18 3.38
C TYR A 124 3.90 21.40 2.55
N ASP A 125 3.22 22.51 2.73
CA ASP A 125 3.58 23.78 2.09
C ASP A 125 4.48 24.63 2.99
N ASP A 126 5.61 25.08 2.42
CA ASP A 126 6.52 26.03 3.09
C ASP A 126 5.94 27.45 3.10
N ASN A 127 6.63 28.40 3.77
CA ASN A 127 6.20 29.80 3.86
C ASN A 127 6.21 30.57 2.53
N LYS A 128 6.61 29.92 1.43
CA LYS A 128 6.53 30.44 0.06
C LYS A 128 5.44 29.72 -0.75
N ASN A 129 4.68 28.85 -0.12
CA ASN A 129 3.66 27.99 -0.72
C ASN A 129 4.23 27.01 -1.76
N TYR A 130 5.40 26.46 -1.52
CA TYR A 130 5.94 25.33 -2.28
C TYR A 130 5.75 24.03 -1.50
N ALA A 131 5.30 22.98 -2.19
CA ALA A 131 5.17 21.67 -1.62
C ALA A 131 6.56 21.09 -1.30
N GLN A 132 6.76 20.71 -0.04
CA GLN A 132 7.98 20.16 0.49
C GLN A 132 7.72 18.80 1.14
N SER A 133 8.69 17.92 1.06
CA SER A 133 8.66 16.63 1.75
C SER A 133 8.92 16.76 3.23
N PHE A 134 8.22 15.99 4.05
CA PHE A 134 8.54 15.87 5.46
C PHE A 134 8.72 14.42 5.91
N ILE A 135 9.42 14.25 7.03
CA ILE A 135 9.52 13.02 7.82
C ILE A 135 9.21 13.37 9.27
N ALA A 136 8.37 12.56 9.90
CA ALA A 136 8.13 12.60 11.33
C ALA A 136 8.40 11.21 11.92
N SER A 137 9.18 11.16 13.01
CA SER A 137 9.50 9.92 13.70
C SER A 137 8.75 9.86 15.03
N GLU A 138 8.23 8.69 15.35
CA GLU A 138 7.77 8.35 16.68
C GLU A 138 8.93 7.73 17.46
N SER A 139 9.08 8.09 18.72
CA SER A 139 10.02 7.48 19.62
C SER A 139 9.36 7.22 20.97
N ARG A 140 9.36 5.97 21.39
CA ARG A 140 8.73 5.51 22.64
C ARG A 140 7.25 5.92 22.74
N GLY A 141 6.53 5.85 21.65
CA GLY A 141 5.11 6.20 21.58
C GLY A 141 4.81 7.71 21.49
N ILE A 142 5.81 8.55 21.27
CA ILE A 142 5.66 10.01 21.19
C ILE A 142 6.12 10.50 19.81
N TRP A 143 5.19 11.06 19.03
CA TRP A 143 5.50 11.68 17.75
C TRP A 143 6.27 12.97 17.91
N GLN A 144 7.38 13.08 17.21
CA GLN A 144 8.20 14.29 17.19
C GLN A 144 7.67 15.27 16.15
N ARG A 145 8.10 16.55 16.25
CA ARG A 145 7.85 17.53 15.18
C ARG A 145 8.35 16.98 13.84
N ALA A 146 7.54 17.11 12.79
CA ALA A 146 7.96 16.79 11.44
C ALA A 146 9.18 17.65 11.05
N ARG A 147 10.07 17.06 10.26
CA ARG A 147 11.27 17.71 9.73
C ARG A 147 11.20 17.71 8.22
N GLU A 148 11.62 18.81 7.63
CA GLU A 148 11.82 18.89 6.18
C GLU A 148 12.90 17.89 5.73
N VAL A 149 12.67 17.25 4.59
CA VAL A 149 13.66 16.37 3.95
C VAL A 149 14.77 17.21 3.34
N VAL A 150 16.02 16.88 3.68
CA VAL A 150 17.16 17.51 3.03
C VAL A 150 17.33 16.91 1.64
N LEU A 151 16.93 17.65 0.59
CA LEU A 151 16.93 17.20 -0.80
C LEU A 151 18.36 16.96 -1.35
N PRO A 152 18.51 16.24 -2.47
CA PRO A 152 19.78 16.04 -3.17
C PRO A 152 20.48 17.37 -3.48
N ALA A 153 21.81 17.34 -3.66
CA ALA A 153 22.61 18.57 -3.82
C ALA A 153 22.30 19.36 -5.11
N ASN A 154 21.73 18.71 -6.12
CA ASN A 154 21.27 19.32 -7.37
C ASN A 154 19.86 19.94 -7.29
N ALA A 155 19.11 19.72 -6.22
CA ALA A 155 17.86 20.40 -5.96
C ALA A 155 18.14 21.87 -5.60
N LYS A 156 18.25 22.73 -6.61
CA LYS A 156 18.54 24.17 -6.45
C LYS A 156 17.54 24.98 -7.23
N GLY A 157 17.03 26.03 -6.65
CA GLY A 157 16.13 26.97 -7.33
C GLY A 157 15.03 27.51 -6.45
N ALA A 158 14.19 28.39 -7.03
CA ALA A 158 13.13 29.08 -6.31
C ALA A 158 11.90 28.20 -6.04
N ALA A 159 11.72 27.12 -6.81
CA ALA A 159 10.58 26.21 -6.72
C ALA A 159 11.11 24.78 -6.44
N GLN A 160 11.54 24.52 -5.23
CA GLN A 160 11.92 23.17 -4.80
C GLN A 160 10.63 22.41 -4.45
N LEU A 161 10.02 21.73 -5.42
CA LEU A 161 8.90 20.84 -5.16
C LEU A 161 9.45 19.47 -4.80
N SER A 162 8.92 18.88 -3.73
CA SER A 162 9.23 17.51 -3.36
C SER A 162 8.09 16.86 -2.60
N GLU A 163 7.93 15.56 -2.78
CA GLU A 163 6.95 14.75 -2.07
C GLU A 163 7.53 13.37 -1.74
N VAL A 164 7.31 12.90 -0.52
CA VAL A 164 7.59 11.52 -0.14
C VAL A 164 6.30 10.74 -0.17
N HIS A 165 6.27 9.68 -0.99
CA HIS A 165 5.08 8.88 -1.23
C HIS A 165 4.97 7.72 -0.26
N SER A 166 6.09 7.05 0.04
CA SER A 166 6.07 5.79 0.80
C SER A 166 7.29 5.64 1.69
N VAL A 167 7.10 4.98 2.84
CA VAL A 167 8.15 4.61 3.79
C VAL A 167 8.00 3.17 4.23
N SER A 168 9.13 2.47 4.41
CA SER A 168 9.18 1.11 4.95
C SER A 168 10.31 0.98 5.95
N CYS A 169 9.97 0.48 7.14
CA CYS A 169 10.89 0.25 8.25
C CYS A 169 11.10 -1.25 8.47
N TRP A 170 12.33 -1.73 8.47
CA TRP A 170 12.63 -3.14 8.76
C TRP A 170 13.01 -3.39 10.23
N SER A 171 13.27 -2.34 10.96
CA SER A 171 13.48 -2.36 12.42
C SER A 171 13.42 -0.94 12.99
N ALA A 172 13.35 -0.81 14.31
CA ALA A 172 13.41 0.48 14.99
C ALA A 172 14.61 1.30 14.56
N GLY A 173 14.36 2.55 14.12
CA GLY A 173 15.40 3.48 13.66
C GLY A 173 16.10 3.07 12.37
N ASN A 174 15.57 2.11 11.61
CA ASN A 174 16.11 1.69 10.31
C ASN A 174 14.99 1.60 9.30
N CYS A 175 14.89 2.63 8.46
CA CYS A 175 13.84 2.80 7.47
C CYS A 175 14.41 3.32 6.15
N SER A 176 13.66 3.14 5.08
CA SER A 176 13.89 3.87 3.84
C SER A 176 12.56 4.46 3.34
N ALA A 177 12.65 5.62 2.70
CA ALA A 177 11.52 6.32 2.10
C ALA A 177 11.83 6.70 0.67
N VAL A 178 10.78 6.83 -0.14
CA VAL A 178 10.89 7.12 -1.58
C VAL A 178 9.89 8.19 -2.00
N GLY A 179 10.21 8.87 -3.08
CA GLY A 179 9.34 9.89 -3.64
C GLY A 179 9.97 10.59 -4.84
N ILE A 180 9.66 11.87 -4.95
CA ILE A 180 9.99 12.73 -6.09
C ILE A 180 10.52 14.07 -5.60
N TYR A 181 11.40 14.71 -6.38
CA TYR A 181 11.80 16.09 -6.20
C TYR A 181 12.08 16.76 -7.54
N LEU A 182 12.08 18.07 -7.58
CA LEU A 182 12.55 18.83 -8.73
C LEU A 182 14.04 19.18 -8.56
N ASP A 183 14.85 18.87 -9.59
CA ASP A 183 16.25 19.30 -9.66
C ASP A 183 16.33 20.81 -9.95
N GLY A 184 17.55 21.39 -9.92
CA GLY A 184 17.77 22.80 -10.18
C GLY A 184 17.90 23.19 -11.65
N THR A 185 17.55 22.32 -12.59
CA THR A 185 17.66 22.60 -14.04
C THR A 185 16.64 23.65 -14.46
N GLN A 186 17.10 24.68 -15.17
CA GLN A 186 16.24 25.78 -15.60
C GLN A 186 15.58 25.48 -16.96
N PRO A 187 14.35 26.01 -17.23
CA PRO A 187 13.61 27.01 -16.43
C PRO A 187 12.68 26.46 -15.33
N VAL A 188 12.37 25.15 -15.33
CA VAL A 188 11.29 24.60 -14.48
C VAL A 188 11.72 23.43 -13.58
N GLY A 189 12.97 22.98 -13.66
CA GLY A 189 13.44 21.75 -13.00
C GLY A 189 13.03 20.49 -13.75
N HIS A 190 13.73 19.41 -13.49
CA HIS A 190 13.35 18.08 -13.93
C HIS A 190 12.82 17.29 -12.74
N SER A 191 11.80 16.49 -12.98
CA SER A 191 11.24 15.60 -11.99
C SER A 191 12.11 14.35 -11.86
N GLU A 192 12.70 14.15 -10.67
CA GLU A 192 13.64 13.09 -10.36
C GLU A 192 13.14 12.23 -9.21
N ALA A 193 13.37 10.92 -9.31
CA ALA A 193 13.08 10.00 -8.23
C ALA A 193 14.15 10.11 -7.12
N MET A 194 13.71 10.05 -5.87
CA MET A 194 14.61 10.09 -4.71
C MET A 194 14.38 8.96 -3.73
N VAL A 195 15.45 8.62 -3.02
CA VAL A 195 15.44 7.71 -1.86
C VAL A 195 16.07 8.40 -0.66
N ILE A 196 15.56 8.10 0.54
CA ILE A 196 16.03 8.66 1.81
C ILE A 196 16.17 7.50 2.78
N ASN A 197 17.25 7.47 3.58
CA ASN A 197 17.48 6.36 4.49
C ASN A 197 17.61 6.84 5.94
N GLU A 198 17.06 6.07 6.85
CA GLU A 198 17.32 6.14 8.28
C GLU A 198 18.22 4.97 8.68
N VAL A 199 19.30 5.27 9.38
CA VAL A 199 20.20 4.27 9.93
C VAL A 199 20.48 4.63 11.39
N GLY A 200 20.17 3.74 12.29
CA GLY A 200 20.35 3.95 13.73
C GLY A 200 19.64 5.20 14.26
N GLY A 201 18.44 5.49 13.76
CA GLY A 201 17.63 6.65 14.16
C GLY A 201 18.06 7.98 13.55
N THR A 202 18.92 7.96 12.54
CA THR A 202 19.41 9.19 11.88
C THR A 202 19.06 9.15 10.39
N TRP A 203 18.26 10.13 9.94
CA TRP A 203 17.90 10.32 8.54
C TRP A 203 19.02 11.01 7.77
N SER A 204 19.38 10.43 6.64
CA SER A 204 20.38 11.00 5.71
C SER A 204 19.77 12.11 4.84
N ARG A 205 20.62 12.79 4.08
CA ARG A 205 20.20 13.56 2.91
C ARG A 205 19.58 12.61 1.89
N ALA A 206 18.50 13.04 1.21
CA ALA A 206 17.94 12.32 0.07
C ALA A 206 18.99 12.13 -1.03
N GLN A 207 18.90 11.00 -1.71
CA GLN A 207 19.75 10.64 -2.83
C GLN A 207 18.90 10.51 -4.08
N GLU A 208 19.38 11.06 -5.18
CA GLU A 208 18.79 10.84 -6.49
C GLU A 208 18.96 9.38 -6.91
N VAL A 209 17.93 8.80 -7.49
CA VAL A 209 17.96 7.44 -8.02
C VAL A 209 18.76 7.43 -9.33
N LEU A 210 19.79 6.59 -9.41
CA LEU A 210 20.50 6.37 -10.67
C LEU A 210 19.60 5.62 -11.65
N LEU A 211 19.05 6.34 -12.62
CA LEU A 211 18.12 5.79 -13.61
C LEU A 211 18.79 4.82 -14.59
N PRO A 212 18.02 3.97 -15.30
CA PRO A 212 18.53 3.07 -16.33
C PRO A 212 19.24 3.84 -17.46
N ALA A 213 20.18 3.17 -18.14
CA ALA A 213 20.74 3.71 -19.37
C ALA A 213 19.62 3.91 -20.40
N GLY A 214 19.54 5.10 -21.00
CA GLY A 214 18.45 5.45 -21.91
C GLY A 214 17.31 6.24 -21.26
N ALA A 215 17.43 6.65 -19.98
CA ALA A 215 16.53 7.64 -19.41
C ALA A 215 16.65 8.99 -20.14
N ASN A 216 15.52 9.70 -20.28
CA ASN A 216 15.49 11.03 -20.86
C ASN A 216 16.26 12.04 -19.99
N VAL A 217 16.69 13.17 -20.57
CA VAL A 217 17.31 14.28 -19.82
C VAL A 217 16.35 14.89 -18.80
N ASN A 218 15.06 14.90 -19.11
CA ASN A 218 13.98 15.18 -18.18
C ASN A 218 13.15 13.89 -18.03
N PRO A 219 13.51 13.03 -17.08
CA PRO A 219 12.96 11.68 -17.04
C PRO A 219 11.55 11.60 -16.43
N TYR A 220 11.03 12.67 -15.82
CA TYR A 220 9.80 12.63 -15.03
C TYR A 220 9.76 11.39 -14.13
N ALA A 221 10.91 11.08 -13.53
CA ALA A 221 11.06 9.89 -12.72
C ALA A 221 10.41 10.06 -11.35
N LEU A 222 9.74 9.00 -10.91
CA LEU A 222 9.13 8.95 -9.58
C LEU A 222 9.19 7.54 -9.00
N LEU A 223 9.17 7.44 -7.68
CA LEU A 223 8.93 6.19 -6.97
C LEU A 223 7.60 6.29 -6.22
N ASN A 224 6.70 5.34 -6.49
CA ASN A 224 5.36 5.27 -5.88
C ASN A 224 5.41 4.63 -4.50
N GLN A 225 6.10 3.49 -4.40
CA GLN A 225 6.07 2.67 -3.19
C GLN A 225 7.45 2.04 -2.91
N ILE A 226 7.66 1.70 -1.65
CA ILE A 226 8.83 0.99 -1.16
C ILE A 226 8.43 -0.12 -0.19
N THR A 227 9.12 -1.24 -0.24
CA THR A 227 9.10 -2.28 0.79
C THR A 227 10.51 -2.64 1.20
N CYS A 228 10.71 -2.91 2.50
CA CYS A 228 12.01 -3.28 3.06
C CYS A 228 11.87 -4.51 3.96
N VAL A 229 12.74 -5.48 3.79
CA VAL A 229 12.85 -6.68 4.63
C VAL A 229 14.30 -6.91 5.01
N SER A 230 14.60 -6.90 6.31
CA SER A 230 15.96 -7.18 6.84
C SER A 230 17.09 -6.37 6.18
N GLY A 231 16.83 -5.07 5.90
CA GLY A 231 17.82 -4.17 5.27
C GLY A 231 17.86 -4.21 3.74
N HIS A 232 17.13 -5.14 3.10
CA HIS A 232 16.91 -5.14 1.66
C HIS A 232 15.65 -4.36 1.36
N CYS A 233 15.73 -3.39 0.45
CA CYS A 233 14.63 -2.53 0.06
C CYS A 233 14.43 -2.57 -1.45
N VAL A 234 13.18 -2.48 -1.87
CA VAL A 234 12.79 -2.33 -3.27
C VAL A 234 11.89 -1.13 -3.41
N GLY A 235 12.27 -0.17 -4.25
CA GLY A 235 11.43 0.95 -4.67
C GLY A 235 10.92 0.75 -6.09
N VAL A 236 9.67 1.11 -6.34
CA VAL A 236 9.02 0.95 -7.66
C VAL A 236 8.33 2.21 -8.13
N GLY A 237 8.24 2.39 -9.44
CA GLY A 237 7.62 3.56 -10.04
C GLY A 237 7.71 3.61 -11.56
N SER A 238 8.01 4.79 -12.11
CA SER A 238 8.16 4.98 -13.55
C SER A 238 9.17 6.07 -13.90
N PHE A 239 9.59 6.10 -15.18
CA PHE A 239 10.43 7.14 -15.75
C PHE A 239 10.17 7.26 -17.24
N ILE A 240 10.56 8.37 -17.88
CA ILE A 240 10.50 8.56 -19.33
C ILE A 240 11.86 8.24 -19.94
N GLY A 241 11.87 7.37 -20.95
CA GLY A 241 13.04 7.05 -21.78
C GLY A 241 13.38 8.12 -22.82
N THR A 242 14.56 8.02 -23.45
CA THR A 242 14.99 8.92 -24.55
C THR A 242 14.09 8.84 -25.79
N ASP A 243 13.34 7.74 -25.94
CA ASP A 243 12.32 7.53 -26.97
C ASP A 243 10.98 8.21 -26.65
N GLY A 244 10.86 8.85 -25.48
CA GLY A 244 9.63 9.48 -24.99
C GLY A 244 8.61 8.54 -24.39
N THR A 245 8.93 7.24 -24.25
CA THR A 245 8.04 6.26 -23.64
C THR A 245 8.10 6.31 -22.11
N THR A 246 6.96 6.11 -21.43
CA THR A 246 6.93 5.92 -19.99
C THR A 246 7.16 4.45 -19.67
N GLN A 247 8.23 4.18 -18.93
CA GLN A 247 8.67 2.83 -18.58
C GLN A 247 8.53 2.58 -17.08
N GLY A 248 8.16 1.35 -16.71
CA GLY A 248 8.16 0.92 -15.32
C GLY A 248 9.58 0.86 -14.75
N LEU A 249 9.74 1.30 -13.50
CA LEU A 249 11.01 1.44 -12.80
C LEU A 249 11.06 0.56 -11.56
N VAL A 250 12.17 -0.14 -11.36
CA VAL A 250 12.48 -0.84 -10.11
C VAL A 250 13.91 -0.47 -9.67
N VAL A 251 14.09 -0.21 -8.37
CA VAL A 251 15.40 0.04 -7.77
C VAL A 251 15.57 -0.78 -6.50
N ASN A 252 16.68 -1.52 -6.41
CA ASN A 252 17.02 -2.34 -5.25
C ASN A 252 18.07 -1.63 -4.38
N GLY A 253 17.91 -1.72 -3.05
CA GLY A 253 18.86 -1.22 -2.06
C GLY A 253 19.18 -2.26 -1.00
N VAL A 254 20.40 -2.27 -0.50
CA VAL A 254 20.84 -3.11 0.60
C VAL A 254 21.62 -2.26 1.59
N ASP A 255 21.25 -2.29 2.86
CA ASP A 255 21.89 -1.52 3.94
C ASP A 255 22.10 -0.04 3.55
N ALA A 256 21.03 0.60 3.09
CA ALA A 256 20.99 1.99 2.66
C ALA A 256 21.88 2.33 1.44
N LYS A 257 22.32 1.34 0.68
CA LYS A 257 23.08 1.50 -0.58
C LYS A 257 22.21 1.07 -1.75
N TRP A 258 21.91 2.00 -2.64
CA TRP A 258 21.02 1.80 -3.78
C TRP A 258 21.80 1.48 -5.05
N SER A 259 21.32 0.47 -5.78
CA SER A 259 21.86 0.11 -7.09
C SER A 259 21.36 1.09 -8.16
N ARG A 260 21.88 0.98 -9.38
CA ARG A 260 21.21 1.58 -10.53
C ARG A 260 19.85 0.91 -10.72
N ALA A 261 18.82 1.72 -10.94
CA ALA A 261 17.48 1.24 -11.25
C ALA A 261 17.46 0.50 -12.60
N ILE A 262 16.48 -0.36 -12.77
CA ILE A 262 16.23 -1.11 -14.00
C ILE A 262 14.87 -0.74 -14.58
N ALA A 263 14.78 -0.73 -15.90
CA ALA A 263 13.51 -0.68 -16.61
C ALA A 263 12.85 -2.06 -16.59
N VAL A 264 11.54 -2.11 -16.35
CA VAL A 264 10.78 -3.35 -16.36
C VAL A 264 10.67 -3.90 -17.78
N THR A 265 10.96 -5.17 -17.97
CA THR A 265 10.66 -5.87 -19.23
C THR A 265 9.16 -6.14 -19.27
N LEU A 266 8.43 -5.41 -20.10
CA LEU A 266 6.98 -5.50 -20.23
C LEU A 266 6.52 -6.80 -20.91
N PRO A 267 5.22 -7.17 -20.77
CA PRO A 267 4.64 -8.32 -21.48
C PRO A 267 4.82 -8.22 -23.00
N ALA A 268 4.83 -9.38 -23.66
CA ALA A 268 5.12 -9.45 -25.12
C ALA A 268 4.10 -8.73 -26.00
N ASN A 269 2.89 -8.45 -25.49
CA ASN A 269 1.86 -7.66 -26.15
C ASN A 269 1.92 -6.16 -25.82
N ALA A 270 2.98 -5.66 -25.19
CA ALA A 270 3.13 -4.25 -24.90
C ALA A 270 3.26 -3.42 -26.20
N ASN A 271 2.71 -2.22 -26.20
CA ASN A 271 2.82 -1.26 -27.29
C ASN A 271 4.30 -0.89 -27.55
N ALA A 272 4.62 -0.52 -28.76
CA ALA A 272 5.96 -0.01 -29.11
C ALA A 272 6.29 1.31 -28.37
N PHE A 273 5.26 2.07 -28.01
CA PHE A 273 5.36 3.28 -27.19
C PHE A 273 4.49 3.11 -25.94
N PRO A 274 4.90 2.27 -24.97
CA PRO A 274 4.08 1.97 -23.82
C PRO A 274 4.00 3.16 -22.84
N VAL A 275 2.88 3.22 -22.14
CA VAL A 275 2.79 3.97 -20.87
C VAL A 275 2.75 2.93 -19.78
N ALA A 276 3.86 2.76 -19.07
CA ALA A 276 3.97 1.73 -18.03
C ALA A 276 4.35 2.33 -16.68
N ASN A 277 3.71 1.85 -15.62
CA ASN A 277 4.00 2.25 -14.25
C ASN A 277 3.95 1.03 -13.34
N VAL A 278 4.93 0.90 -12.44
CA VAL A 278 4.88 -0.05 -11.34
C VAL A 278 4.25 0.65 -10.15
N SER A 279 3.10 0.17 -9.71
CA SER A 279 2.30 0.84 -8.69
C SER A 279 2.68 0.40 -7.28
N GLU A 280 2.89 -0.91 -7.09
CA GLU A 280 3.09 -1.49 -5.76
C GLU A 280 4.11 -2.63 -5.76
N VAL A 281 4.72 -2.86 -4.59
CA VAL A 281 5.69 -3.94 -4.37
C VAL A 281 5.54 -4.51 -2.96
N ALA A 282 5.63 -5.83 -2.85
CA ALA A 282 5.66 -6.56 -1.59
C ALA A 282 6.80 -7.58 -1.61
N CYS A 283 7.59 -7.66 -0.53
CA CYS A 283 8.71 -8.60 -0.40
C CYS A 283 8.48 -9.56 0.76
N VAL A 284 8.76 -10.83 0.52
CA VAL A 284 8.79 -11.87 1.55
C VAL A 284 10.18 -11.97 2.18
N SER A 285 11.19 -11.71 1.37
CA SER A 285 12.61 -11.64 1.78
C SER A 285 13.34 -10.64 0.90
N GLY A 286 14.59 -10.35 1.20
CA GLY A 286 15.38 -9.37 0.46
C GLY A 286 15.63 -9.69 -1.02
N GLU A 287 15.34 -10.91 -1.45
CA GLU A 287 15.58 -11.37 -2.83
C GLU A 287 14.35 -12.04 -3.46
N ASN A 288 13.21 -11.93 -2.81
CA ASN A 288 11.95 -12.49 -3.29
C ASN A 288 10.82 -11.49 -3.09
N CYS A 289 10.55 -10.74 -4.13
CA CYS A 289 9.57 -9.68 -4.15
C CYS A 289 8.60 -9.88 -5.32
N THR A 290 7.43 -9.31 -5.18
CA THR A 290 6.42 -9.23 -6.22
C THR A 290 6.00 -7.79 -6.37
N ALA A 291 5.79 -7.34 -7.60
CA ALA A 291 5.27 -6.02 -7.91
C ALA A 291 4.11 -6.12 -8.90
N ILE A 292 3.24 -5.13 -8.86
CA ILE A 292 2.12 -4.98 -9.79
C ILE A 292 2.14 -3.59 -10.41
N GLY A 293 1.58 -3.50 -11.60
CA GLY A 293 1.53 -2.25 -12.32
C GLY A 293 0.62 -2.30 -13.54
N THR A 294 0.65 -1.24 -14.32
CA THR A 294 -0.12 -1.12 -15.55
C THR A 294 0.77 -0.78 -16.74
N TYR A 295 0.35 -1.14 -17.93
CA TYR A 295 1.02 -0.83 -19.19
C TYR A 295 0.00 -0.70 -20.32
N THR A 296 0.41 -0.03 -21.42
CA THR A 296 -0.39 0.04 -22.64
C THR A 296 0.00 -1.09 -23.57
N ASN A 297 -0.97 -1.91 -24.00
CA ASN A 297 -0.77 -3.00 -24.95
C ASN A 297 -0.73 -2.50 -26.43
N VAL A 298 -0.53 -3.42 -27.38
CA VAL A 298 -0.44 -3.10 -28.83
C VAL A 298 -1.69 -2.44 -29.41
N ASP A 299 -2.85 -2.66 -28.79
CA ASP A 299 -4.14 -2.09 -29.21
C ASP A 299 -4.40 -0.72 -28.57
N GLY A 300 -3.51 -0.26 -27.69
CA GLY A 300 -3.64 0.99 -26.95
C GLY A 300 -4.44 0.88 -25.67
N ASP A 301 -4.75 -0.35 -25.23
CA ASP A 301 -5.53 -0.61 -24.03
C ASP A 301 -4.64 -0.61 -22.77
N ASN A 302 -5.16 -0.12 -21.67
CA ASN A 302 -4.47 -0.13 -20.38
C ASN A 302 -4.75 -1.46 -19.66
N GLU A 303 -3.72 -2.27 -19.52
CA GLU A 303 -3.75 -3.59 -18.87
C GLU A 303 -2.93 -3.64 -17.60
N GLY A 304 -3.27 -4.56 -16.70
CA GLY A 304 -2.48 -4.89 -15.51
C GLY A 304 -1.37 -5.88 -15.82
N PHE A 305 -0.26 -5.80 -15.08
CA PHE A 305 0.79 -6.81 -15.09
C PHE A 305 1.24 -7.18 -13.68
N THR A 306 1.79 -8.37 -13.56
CA THR A 306 2.55 -8.83 -12.39
C THR A 306 4.02 -8.97 -12.74
N LEU A 307 4.90 -8.75 -11.76
CA LEU A 307 6.34 -8.79 -11.91
C LEU A 307 6.94 -9.46 -10.68
N THR A 308 7.74 -10.50 -10.85
CA THR A 308 8.31 -11.28 -9.75
C THR A 308 9.82 -11.20 -9.73
N GLU A 309 10.40 -10.98 -8.56
CA GLU A 309 11.82 -11.16 -8.26
C GLU A 309 12.01 -12.51 -7.59
N SER A 310 12.97 -13.28 -8.08
CA SER A 310 13.37 -14.56 -7.50
C SER A 310 14.89 -14.66 -7.44
N GLY A 311 15.42 -14.87 -6.23
CA GLY A 311 16.87 -14.93 -6.00
C GLY A 311 17.59 -13.66 -6.43
N GLY A 312 17.01 -12.48 -6.18
CA GLY A 312 17.58 -11.18 -6.51
C GLY A 312 17.53 -10.81 -8.01
N ARG A 313 16.70 -11.49 -8.80
CA ARG A 313 16.53 -11.23 -10.23
C ARG A 313 15.07 -10.99 -10.56
N TRP A 314 14.78 -9.83 -11.11
CA TRP A 314 13.48 -9.49 -11.67
C TRP A 314 13.26 -10.24 -12.99
N GLN A 315 12.12 -10.92 -13.10
CA GLN A 315 11.71 -11.64 -14.30
C GLN A 315 11.04 -10.67 -15.29
N GLY A 316 10.65 -11.14 -16.48
CA GLY A 316 9.75 -10.37 -17.35
C GLY A 316 8.35 -10.29 -16.76
N ALA A 317 7.69 -9.14 -16.94
CA ALA A 317 6.33 -8.93 -16.47
C ALA A 317 5.35 -9.85 -17.23
N LEU A 318 4.33 -10.31 -16.53
CA LEU A 318 3.25 -11.13 -17.07
C LEU A 318 1.97 -10.29 -17.13
N ALA A 319 1.29 -10.26 -18.29
CA ALA A 319 -0.01 -9.64 -18.42
C ALA A 319 -1.04 -10.35 -17.53
N MET A 320 -1.87 -9.60 -16.83
CA MET A 320 -2.97 -10.15 -16.04
C MET A 320 -4.10 -10.62 -16.97
N THR A 321 -4.67 -11.78 -16.68
CA THR A 321 -5.90 -12.21 -17.32
C THR A 321 -7.08 -11.63 -16.51
N MET A 322 -7.78 -10.66 -17.08
CA MET A 322 -8.88 -9.97 -16.41
C MET A 322 -10.13 -10.85 -16.29
N PRO A 323 -11.08 -10.52 -15.37
CA PRO A 323 -12.30 -11.30 -15.20
C PRO A 323 -13.15 -11.37 -16.47
N VAL A 324 -13.94 -12.43 -16.59
CA VAL A 324 -14.92 -12.57 -17.68
C VAL A 324 -15.91 -11.40 -17.62
N GLY A 325 -16.09 -10.68 -18.73
CA GLY A 325 -16.94 -9.50 -18.81
C GLY A 325 -16.19 -8.19 -18.73
N ALA A 326 -14.87 -8.20 -18.51
CA ALA A 326 -14.05 -7.01 -18.64
C ALA A 326 -14.21 -6.38 -20.02
N ALA A 327 -14.18 -5.04 -20.08
CA ALA A 327 -14.14 -4.32 -21.36
C ALA A 327 -12.91 -4.73 -22.18
N THR A 328 -12.95 -4.52 -23.50
CA THR A 328 -11.79 -4.74 -24.38
C THR A 328 -10.59 -3.95 -23.87
N ASN A 329 -10.81 -2.68 -23.52
CA ASN A 329 -9.86 -1.88 -22.76
C ASN A 329 -10.28 -1.90 -21.28
N PRO A 330 -9.65 -2.73 -20.43
CA PRO A 330 -10.08 -2.90 -19.04
C PRO A 330 -9.76 -1.70 -18.15
N HIS A 331 -8.98 -0.72 -18.61
CA HIS A 331 -8.55 0.42 -17.81
C HIS A 331 -8.18 0.01 -16.39
N THR A 332 -7.29 -0.99 -16.29
CA THR A 332 -6.86 -1.53 -14.99
C THR A 332 -6.18 -0.44 -14.16
N PHE A 333 -6.54 -0.36 -12.88
CA PHE A 333 -6.01 0.63 -11.97
C PHE A 333 -5.73 0.04 -10.60
N PHE A 334 -4.57 0.39 -10.02
CA PHE A 334 -4.16 0.10 -8.64
C PHE A 334 -4.02 1.42 -7.88
N TYR A 335 -4.60 1.46 -6.69
CA TYR A 335 -4.71 2.72 -5.93
C TYR A 335 -3.42 3.17 -5.24
N GLY A 336 -2.44 2.27 -5.06
CA GLY A 336 -1.16 2.60 -4.42
C GLY A 336 -1.21 2.70 -2.89
N TYR A 337 -2.27 2.24 -2.26
CA TYR A 337 -2.44 2.24 -0.80
C TYR A 337 -2.16 0.88 -0.13
N GLY A 338 -1.49 -0.04 -0.83
CA GLY A 338 -1.19 -1.38 -0.33
C GLY A 338 -2.15 -2.45 -0.85
N GLY A 339 -2.51 -2.39 -2.13
CA GLY A 339 -3.35 -3.39 -2.80
C GLY A 339 -2.62 -4.70 -3.15
N LEU A 340 -1.40 -4.91 -2.65
CA LEU A 340 -0.60 -6.13 -2.85
C LEU A 340 -0.04 -6.63 -1.52
N ALA A 341 -0.20 -7.92 -1.24
CA ALA A 341 0.37 -8.60 -0.08
C ALA A 341 0.92 -9.98 -0.44
N CYS A 342 2.13 -10.30 0.04
CA CYS A 342 2.78 -11.60 -0.16
C CYS A 342 3.13 -12.22 1.20
N PRO A 343 2.32 -13.13 1.75
CA PRO A 343 2.59 -13.78 3.03
C PRO A 343 3.69 -14.86 2.96
N SER A 344 3.98 -15.38 1.78
CA SER A 344 5.08 -16.32 1.52
C SER A 344 5.50 -16.27 0.06
N VAL A 345 6.70 -16.77 -0.24
CA VAL A 345 7.22 -16.83 -1.62
C VAL A 345 6.27 -17.64 -2.50
N GLY A 346 5.90 -17.06 -3.65
CA GLY A 346 5.00 -17.69 -4.60
C GLY A 346 3.52 -17.70 -4.17
N ASN A 347 3.17 -16.95 -3.12
CA ASN A 347 1.78 -16.80 -2.69
C ASN A 347 1.53 -15.34 -2.36
N CYS A 348 0.91 -14.64 -3.29
CA CYS A 348 0.57 -13.24 -3.18
C CYS A 348 -0.89 -13.03 -3.55
N SER A 349 -1.49 -11.98 -3.01
CA SER A 349 -2.82 -11.53 -3.41
C SER A 349 -2.77 -10.04 -3.72
N ALA A 350 -3.37 -9.65 -4.83
CA ALA A 350 -3.49 -8.25 -5.23
C ALA A 350 -4.93 -7.91 -5.60
N GLY A 351 -5.26 -6.63 -5.51
CA GLY A 351 -6.57 -6.13 -5.90
C GLY A 351 -6.51 -4.72 -6.49
N GLY A 352 -7.51 -4.41 -7.29
CA GLY A 352 -7.64 -3.13 -7.96
C GLY A 352 -9.04 -2.93 -8.50
N GLN A 353 -9.16 -2.11 -9.52
CA GLN A 353 -10.40 -1.92 -10.28
C GLN A 353 -10.17 -2.08 -11.78
N TYR A 354 -11.22 -2.44 -12.49
CA TYR A 354 -11.22 -2.58 -13.93
C TYR A 354 -12.55 -2.13 -14.52
N LEU A 355 -12.53 -1.76 -15.80
CA LEU A 355 -13.70 -1.29 -16.51
C LEU A 355 -14.52 -2.48 -17.06
N VAL A 356 -15.82 -2.45 -16.79
CA VAL A 356 -16.83 -3.35 -17.36
C VAL A 356 -17.74 -2.54 -18.27
N GLY A 357 -17.88 -2.94 -19.54
CA GLY A 357 -18.62 -2.17 -20.53
C GLY A 357 -17.97 -0.82 -20.81
N ALA A 358 -18.73 0.27 -20.86
CA ALA A 358 -18.23 1.58 -21.28
C ALA A 358 -17.86 2.54 -20.15
N THR A 359 -18.43 2.39 -18.96
CA THR A 359 -18.35 3.41 -17.89
C THR A 359 -18.38 2.87 -16.48
N GLN A 360 -18.43 1.54 -16.29
CA GLN A 360 -18.60 0.94 -14.97
C GLN A 360 -17.29 0.33 -14.49
N TYR A 361 -16.84 0.71 -13.30
CA TYR A 361 -15.66 0.12 -12.66
C TYR A 361 -16.09 -0.91 -11.61
N GLU A 362 -15.42 -2.05 -11.64
CA GLU A 362 -15.60 -3.13 -10.66
C GLU A 362 -14.27 -3.48 -10.00
N GLY A 363 -14.33 -3.92 -8.76
CA GLY A 363 -13.17 -4.44 -8.05
C GLY A 363 -12.82 -5.85 -8.54
N PHE A 364 -11.53 -6.17 -8.54
CA PHE A 364 -11.03 -7.51 -8.84
C PHE A 364 -9.95 -7.94 -7.85
N PHE A 365 -9.69 -9.23 -7.83
CA PHE A 365 -8.57 -9.86 -7.15
C PHE A 365 -7.78 -10.70 -8.13
N VAL A 366 -6.47 -10.77 -7.94
CA VAL A 366 -5.57 -11.69 -8.64
C VAL A 366 -4.63 -12.32 -7.63
N ASP A 367 -4.53 -13.64 -7.65
CA ASP A 367 -3.77 -14.40 -6.68
C ASP A 367 -2.63 -15.16 -7.34
N GLU A 368 -1.47 -15.17 -6.70
CA GLU A 368 -0.38 -16.10 -6.98
C GLU A 368 -0.48 -17.26 -5.99
N ILE A 369 -0.57 -18.48 -6.53
CA ILE A 369 -0.67 -19.71 -5.75
C ILE A 369 0.47 -20.63 -6.18
N ASP A 370 1.36 -20.95 -5.23
CA ASP A 370 2.53 -21.80 -5.47
C ASP A 370 3.38 -21.36 -6.69
N GLY A 371 3.54 -20.04 -6.85
CA GLY A 371 4.33 -19.42 -7.92
C GLY A 371 3.61 -19.28 -9.26
N VAL A 372 2.30 -19.50 -9.30
CA VAL A 372 1.49 -19.39 -10.52
C VAL A 372 0.39 -18.35 -10.35
N TRP A 373 0.45 -17.28 -11.14
CA TRP A 373 -0.60 -16.27 -11.18
C TRP A 373 -1.87 -16.83 -11.80
N GLN A 374 -2.97 -16.71 -11.07
CA GLN A 374 -4.29 -17.15 -11.49
C GLN A 374 -4.99 -16.07 -12.32
N PRO A 375 -5.98 -16.41 -13.16
CA PRO A 375 -6.87 -15.41 -13.74
C PRO A 375 -7.55 -14.57 -12.64
N ALA A 376 -7.66 -13.26 -12.89
CA ALA A 376 -8.31 -12.36 -11.94
C ALA A 376 -9.80 -12.73 -11.76
N THR A 377 -10.30 -12.52 -10.56
CA THR A 377 -11.69 -12.78 -10.16
C THR A 377 -12.39 -11.48 -9.78
N GLU A 378 -13.64 -11.32 -10.19
CA GLU A 378 -14.48 -10.19 -9.83
C GLU A 378 -14.75 -10.16 -8.32
N MET A 379 -14.72 -8.98 -7.70
CA MET A 379 -15.10 -8.76 -6.32
C MET A 379 -16.60 -8.99 -6.14
N LYS A 380 -16.96 -9.96 -5.28
CA LYS A 380 -18.36 -10.29 -5.00
C LYS A 380 -18.97 -9.29 -4.03
N LEU A 381 -19.93 -8.51 -4.48
CA LEU A 381 -20.61 -7.50 -3.69
C LEU A 381 -21.72 -8.09 -2.79
N PRO A 382 -22.04 -7.44 -1.64
CA PRO A 382 -23.13 -7.87 -0.77
C PRO A 382 -24.49 -7.63 -1.40
N SER A 383 -25.51 -8.28 -0.84
CA SER A 383 -26.91 -8.00 -1.22
C SER A 383 -27.24 -6.51 -0.96
N GLY A 384 -27.93 -5.88 -1.90
CA GLY A 384 -28.22 -4.44 -1.86
C GLY A 384 -27.17 -3.54 -2.50
N ALA A 385 -26.14 -4.12 -3.15
CA ALA A 385 -25.28 -3.36 -4.04
C ALA A 385 -26.03 -2.96 -5.32
N LEU A 386 -25.64 -1.83 -5.90
CA LEU A 386 -26.19 -1.37 -7.18
C LEU A 386 -25.75 -2.35 -8.30
N MET A 387 -26.73 -2.92 -9.00
CA MET A 387 -26.46 -3.92 -10.06
C MET A 387 -26.11 -3.30 -11.42
N ALA A 388 -26.46 -2.04 -11.62
CA ALA A 388 -26.15 -1.29 -12.84
C ALA A 388 -25.42 0.00 -12.46
N GLY A 389 -24.19 0.18 -12.97
CA GLY A 389 -23.35 1.32 -12.61
C GLY A 389 -22.58 1.10 -11.30
N LYS A 390 -22.12 -0.10 -11.06
CA LYS A 390 -21.25 -0.40 -9.93
C LYS A 390 -19.98 0.44 -10.08
N ASN A 391 -19.68 1.25 -9.08
CA ASN A 391 -18.35 1.81 -8.90
C ASN A 391 -17.77 1.15 -7.66
N GLY A 392 -16.86 0.23 -7.87
CA GLY A 392 -16.23 -0.50 -6.79
C GLY A 392 -14.75 -0.69 -7.09
N GLY A 393 -13.93 -0.69 -6.07
CA GLY A 393 -12.51 -0.95 -6.24
C GLY A 393 -11.89 -1.49 -4.96
N VAL A 394 -10.91 -2.34 -5.11
CA VAL A 394 -10.07 -2.84 -4.02
C VAL A 394 -8.92 -1.86 -3.84
N VAL A 395 -8.76 -1.36 -2.63
CA VAL A 395 -7.82 -0.29 -2.28
C VAL A 395 -6.62 -0.82 -1.51
N ALA A 396 -6.85 -1.77 -0.60
CA ALA A 396 -5.80 -2.36 0.24
C ALA A 396 -6.00 -3.87 0.38
N VAL A 397 -4.91 -4.63 0.42
CA VAL A 397 -4.90 -6.08 0.65
C VAL A 397 -3.87 -6.40 1.74
N SER A 398 -4.22 -7.26 2.68
CA SER A 398 -3.29 -7.75 3.69
C SER A 398 -3.59 -9.20 4.05
N CYS A 399 -2.55 -10.01 4.17
CA CYS A 399 -2.68 -11.46 4.35
C CYS A 399 -2.16 -11.90 5.72
N ARG A 400 -2.89 -12.78 6.40
CA ARG A 400 -2.42 -13.50 7.59
C ARG A 400 -1.53 -14.68 7.24
N SER A 401 -1.84 -15.34 6.15
CA SER A 401 -1.10 -16.48 5.58
C SER A 401 -1.51 -16.66 4.13
N ALA A 402 -0.82 -17.51 3.39
CA ALA A 402 -1.19 -17.89 2.03
C ALA A 402 -2.67 -18.32 1.95
N GLY A 403 -3.42 -17.72 1.01
CA GLY A 403 -4.84 -17.98 0.78
C GLY A 403 -5.78 -17.52 1.90
N ASN A 404 -5.30 -16.68 2.83
CA ASN A 404 -6.12 -16.13 3.91
C ASN A 404 -5.82 -14.64 4.08
N CYS A 405 -6.43 -13.83 3.27
CA CYS A 405 -6.24 -12.39 3.21
C CYS A 405 -7.53 -11.64 3.55
N SER A 406 -7.39 -10.36 3.76
CA SER A 406 -8.52 -9.43 3.80
C SER A 406 -8.21 -8.27 2.87
N ALA A 407 -9.23 -7.69 2.27
CA ALA A 407 -9.12 -6.54 1.39
C ALA A 407 -10.09 -5.44 1.83
N GLY A 408 -9.59 -4.21 1.82
CA GLY A 408 -10.39 -3.00 1.97
C GLY A 408 -10.88 -2.50 0.63
N ALA A 409 -12.12 -2.12 0.53
CA ALA A 409 -12.77 -1.70 -0.70
C ALA A 409 -13.88 -0.68 -0.45
N ALA A 410 -14.43 -0.19 -1.55
CA ALA A 410 -15.67 0.59 -1.56
C ALA A 410 -16.60 0.08 -2.67
N TYR A 411 -17.89 0.38 -2.57
CA TYR A 411 -18.90 0.04 -3.57
C TYR A 411 -20.12 0.96 -3.47
N ASP A 412 -20.91 1.08 -4.56
CA ASP A 412 -22.19 1.77 -4.55
C ASP A 412 -23.31 0.86 -4.08
N ASP A 413 -24.12 1.32 -3.10
CA ASP A 413 -25.36 0.65 -2.72
C ASP A 413 -26.51 0.98 -3.70
N ALA A 414 -27.68 0.36 -3.52
CA ALA A 414 -28.84 0.54 -4.39
C ALA A 414 -29.36 2.00 -4.47
N GLU A 415 -29.00 2.83 -3.51
CA GLU A 415 -29.30 4.26 -3.50
C GLU A 415 -28.14 5.12 -4.06
N SER A 416 -27.18 4.49 -4.76
CA SER A 416 -26.00 5.15 -5.33
C SER A 416 -25.16 5.89 -4.28
N ARG A 417 -25.04 5.32 -3.09
CA ARG A 417 -24.17 5.84 -2.03
C ARG A 417 -22.95 4.95 -1.88
N TYR A 418 -21.78 5.54 -1.81
CA TYR A 418 -20.54 4.82 -1.52
C TYR A 418 -20.57 4.20 -0.11
N GLN A 419 -20.20 2.95 -0.01
CA GLN A 419 -20.15 2.17 1.23
C GLN A 419 -18.79 1.52 1.40
N ALA A 420 -18.28 1.53 2.65
CA ALA A 420 -17.06 0.82 3.00
C ALA A 420 -17.31 -0.69 3.01
N LEU A 421 -16.38 -1.42 2.41
CA LEU A 421 -16.46 -2.87 2.24
C LEU A 421 -15.16 -3.52 2.72
N VAL A 422 -15.28 -4.68 3.32
CA VAL A 422 -14.16 -5.60 3.51
C VAL A 422 -14.51 -6.94 2.88
N VAL A 423 -13.55 -7.50 2.15
CA VAL A 423 -13.66 -8.82 1.53
C VAL A 423 -12.60 -9.72 2.15
N ASN A 424 -13.00 -10.92 2.59
CA ASN A 424 -12.07 -11.88 3.16
C ASN A 424 -11.79 -12.99 2.14
N GLU A 425 -10.55 -13.42 2.06
CA GLU A 425 -10.14 -14.63 1.40
C GLU A 425 -9.97 -15.75 2.44
N ILE A 426 -10.50 -16.92 2.14
CA ILE A 426 -10.41 -18.11 2.99
C ILE A 426 -10.04 -19.29 2.10
N SER A 427 -8.89 -19.89 2.37
CA SER A 427 -8.39 -21.07 1.64
C SER A 427 -8.38 -20.83 0.11
N ASN A 428 -7.78 -19.73 -0.33
CA ASN A 428 -7.69 -19.28 -1.73
C ASN A 428 -9.05 -19.01 -2.40
N ALA A 429 -10.05 -18.58 -1.63
CA ALA A 429 -11.34 -18.21 -2.18
C ALA A 429 -11.86 -16.88 -1.59
N TRP A 430 -11.97 -15.87 -2.43
CA TRP A 430 -12.55 -14.58 -2.06
C TRP A 430 -14.04 -14.70 -1.82
N GLN A 431 -14.48 -14.31 -0.62
CA GLN A 431 -15.86 -14.41 -0.15
C GLN A 431 -16.68 -13.22 -0.65
N VAL A 432 -17.98 -13.25 -0.41
CA VAL A 432 -18.84 -12.07 -0.59
C VAL A 432 -18.41 -10.98 0.38
N GLY A 433 -18.29 -9.76 -0.13
CA GLY A 433 -17.89 -8.60 0.67
C GLY A 433 -18.86 -8.32 1.82
N GLN A 434 -18.30 -7.88 2.94
CA GLN A 434 -19.04 -7.48 4.14
C GLN A 434 -19.02 -5.96 4.25
N LYS A 435 -20.21 -5.34 4.23
CA LYS A 435 -20.34 -3.91 4.50
C LYS A 435 -19.85 -3.60 5.92
N ILE A 436 -18.98 -2.61 6.06
CA ILE A 436 -18.57 -2.11 7.37
C ILE A 436 -19.72 -1.33 7.99
N ALA A 437 -20.08 -1.69 9.22
CA ALA A 437 -21.01 -0.91 10.02
C ALA A 437 -20.32 0.37 10.48
N LEU A 438 -20.69 1.49 9.86
CA LEU A 438 -20.12 2.81 10.14
C LEU A 438 -20.55 3.33 11.52
N PRO A 439 -19.85 4.34 12.09
CA PRO A 439 -20.24 4.96 13.35
C PRO A 439 -21.65 5.56 13.31
N THR A 440 -22.29 5.67 14.48
CA THR A 440 -23.65 6.25 14.59
C THR A 440 -23.72 7.66 14.01
N GLY A 441 -24.68 7.88 13.13
CA GLY A 441 -24.88 9.17 12.43
C GLY A 441 -24.20 9.25 11.06
N ALA A 442 -23.39 8.27 10.68
CA ALA A 442 -22.86 8.17 9.33
C ALA A 442 -23.96 7.76 8.33
N THR A 443 -23.95 8.34 7.14
CA THR A 443 -24.88 8.00 6.05
C THR A 443 -24.24 7.14 4.97
N SER A 444 -22.97 7.40 4.65
CA SER A 444 -22.21 6.71 3.61
C SER A 444 -20.72 6.99 3.83
N VAL A 445 -19.85 6.46 2.98
CA VAL A 445 -18.43 6.86 3.01
C VAL A 445 -18.11 8.06 2.10
N GLY A 446 -19.05 8.49 1.25
CA GLY A 446 -18.80 9.55 0.27
C GLY A 446 -17.97 9.08 -0.93
N ILE A 447 -17.84 9.92 -1.94
CA ILE A 447 -17.14 9.58 -3.21
C ILE A 447 -15.67 9.27 -2.97
N ASP A 448 -15.06 9.99 -2.01
CA ASP A 448 -13.65 9.83 -1.63
C ASP A 448 -13.50 9.01 -0.33
N GLY A 449 -14.54 8.28 0.08
CA GLY A 449 -14.55 7.49 1.30
C GLY A 449 -14.35 5.99 1.03
N GLY A 450 -13.94 5.25 2.05
CA GLY A 450 -13.75 3.80 1.95
C GLY A 450 -12.79 3.28 3.02
N VAL A 451 -12.33 2.05 2.84
CA VAL A 451 -11.25 1.47 3.63
C VAL A 451 -9.95 1.66 2.85
N TYR A 452 -9.03 2.48 3.38
CA TYR A 452 -7.75 2.79 2.72
C TYR A 452 -6.56 2.04 3.32
N GLY A 453 -6.47 2.01 4.64
CA GLY A 453 -5.42 1.27 5.34
C GLY A 453 -5.95 -0.07 5.84
N LEU A 454 -5.20 -1.14 5.64
CA LEU A 454 -5.53 -2.47 6.12
C LEU A 454 -4.26 -3.24 6.46
N VAL A 455 -4.16 -3.72 7.69
CA VAL A 455 -3.07 -4.57 8.14
C VAL A 455 -3.61 -5.77 8.91
N CYS A 456 -3.23 -6.96 8.49
CA CYS A 456 -3.50 -8.24 9.15
C CYS A 456 -2.19 -8.84 9.64
N HIS A 457 -2.15 -9.28 10.90
CA HIS A 457 -1.01 -10.04 11.41
C HIS A 457 -1.26 -11.54 11.34
N PRO A 458 -0.23 -12.37 11.25
CA PRO A 458 -0.37 -13.83 11.25
C PRO A 458 -1.14 -14.35 12.46
N THR A 459 -1.01 -13.68 13.60
CA THR A 459 -1.74 -13.95 14.84
C THR A 459 -2.39 -12.67 15.34
N GLY A 460 -3.70 -12.71 15.61
CA GLY A 460 -4.43 -11.55 16.12
C GLY A 460 -5.38 -10.90 15.09
N PRO A 461 -6.00 -9.76 15.47
CA PRO A 461 -6.96 -9.08 14.61
C PRO A 461 -6.31 -8.44 13.38
N CYS A 462 -7.11 -8.26 12.33
CA CYS A 462 -6.84 -7.25 11.32
C CYS A 462 -7.32 -5.89 11.82
N THR A 463 -6.63 -4.84 11.43
CA THR A 463 -7.00 -3.45 11.69
C THR A 463 -7.12 -2.71 10.37
N ALA A 464 -8.16 -1.90 10.23
CA ALA A 464 -8.37 -1.08 9.06
C ALA A 464 -8.72 0.37 9.45
N THR A 465 -8.37 1.29 8.54
CA THR A 465 -8.70 2.70 8.64
C THR A 465 -9.39 3.19 7.39
N GLY A 466 -10.17 4.25 7.52
CA GLY A 466 -10.88 4.82 6.39
C GLY A 466 -11.51 6.15 6.72
N SER A 467 -12.36 6.64 5.84
CA SER A 467 -13.16 7.84 6.05
C SER A 467 -14.63 7.63 5.71
N TYR A 468 -15.49 8.42 6.30
CA TYR A 468 -16.93 8.39 6.08
C TYR A 468 -17.56 9.80 6.13
N LEU A 469 -18.70 9.97 5.48
CA LEU A 469 -19.50 11.19 5.55
C LEU A 469 -20.32 11.21 6.84
N LYS A 470 -20.02 12.16 7.72
CA LYS A 470 -20.85 12.46 8.89
C LYS A 470 -22.05 13.33 8.52
N THR A 471 -21.83 14.30 7.63
CA THR A 471 -22.88 15.16 7.05
C THR A 471 -22.69 15.17 5.52
N ALA A 472 -23.56 15.86 4.78
CA ALA A 472 -23.43 15.96 3.33
C ALA A 472 -22.07 16.51 2.82
N THR A 473 -21.30 17.17 3.70
CA THR A 473 -20.06 17.87 3.33
C THR A 473 -18.89 17.64 4.30
N THR A 474 -19.10 16.85 5.37
CA THR A 474 -18.09 16.66 6.42
C THR A 474 -17.63 15.21 6.43
N TYR A 475 -16.33 14.99 6.20
CA TYR A 475 -15.69 13.69 6.34
C TYR A 475 -15.08 13.53 7.74
N GLU A 476 -15.19 12.34 8.29
CA GLU A 476 -14.46 11.92 9.49
C GLU A 476 -13.73 10.60 9.25
N GLY A 477 -12.59 10.43 9.89
CA GLY A 477 -11.87 9.18 9.89
C GLY A 477 -12.57 8.11 10.75
N PHE A 478 -12.38 6.85 10.42
CA PHE A 478 -12.76 5.73 11.26
C PHE A 478 -11.63 4.70 11.38
N THR A 479 -11.70 3.93 12.46
CA THR A 479 -10.91 2.72 12.67
C THR A 479 -11.84 1.54 12.91
N VAL A 480 -11.46 0.35 12.45
CA VAL A 480 -12.21 -0.88 12.66
C VAL A 480 -11.27 -2.07 12.74
N SER A 481 -11.59 -3.04 13.59
CA SER A 481 -10.78 -4.25 13.75
C SER A 481 -11.66 -5.50 13.68
N THR A 482 -11.04 -6.65 13.40
CA THR A 482 -11.72 -7.94 13.54
C THR A 482 -11.72 -8.38 14.99
N SER A 483 -12.80 -9.04 15.42
CA SER A 483 -12.91 -9.71 16.73
C SER A 483 -12.19 -11.06 16.71
#